data_139d67bde3ea5917e458246b2a0ac837
#
_entry.id   139d67bde3ea5917e458246b2a0ac837
#
_cell.length_a   1.000
_cell.length_b   1.000
_cell.length_c   1.000
_cell.angle_alpha   90.00
_cell.angle_beta   90.00
_cell.angle_gamma   90.00
#
_symmetry.space_group_name_H-M   'P 1'
#
loop_
_entity.id
_entity.type
_entity.pdbx_description
1 polymer ?
#
loop_
_entity_poly.entity_id
_entity_poly.type
_entity_poly.pdbx_seq_one_letter_code
_entity_poly.pdbx_strand_id
1 'polypeptide(L)'
;MITHPTPPPRGFPVSEFENRLARAQAMMAQAGLDALLLCSEPEVRYFTGFLTQFWQSPTRPWFVIVPKGAKPIAVIPEIGAACMGRTWIDDIRTWASPDMQDDGVSLLAETLREVTPRGGKVGLPMGHETHLRMPLADYE
;
A
#
# COMPACT_ATOMS: atom_id res chain seq x y z
N MET A 1 -43.25 -11.43 1.51
CA MET A 1 -41.83 -11.79 1.76
C MET A 1 -40.99 -10.92 0.84
N ILE A 2 -40.17 -10.03 1.39
CA ILE A 2 -39.28 -9.18 0.58
C ILE A 2 -38.06 -10.03 0.24
N THR A 3 -37.92 -10.40 -1.03
CA THR A 3 -36.71 -11.06 -1.52
C THR A 3 -35.64 -9.99 -1.76
N HIS A 4 -34.63 -9.94 -0.94
CA HIS A 4 -33.48 -9.09 -1.19
C HIS A 4 -32.67 -9.69 -2.37
N PRO A 5 -32.40 -8.91 -3.42
CA PRO A 5 -31.55 -9.39 -4.51
C PRO A 5 -30.14 -9.70 -3.96
N THR A 6 -29.52 -10.76 -4.48
CA THR A 6 -28.12 -11.05 -4.14
C THR A 6 -27.26 -9.84 -4.48
N PRO A 7 -26.53 -9.25 -3.53
CA PRO A 7 -25.70 -8.10 -3.83
C PRO A 7 -24.65 -8.49 -4.88
N PRO A 8 -24.34 -7.61 -5.83
CA PRO A 8 -23.32 -7.87 -6.82
C PRO A 8 -21.94 -8.09 -6.14
N PRO A 9 -21.04 -8.86 -6.78
CA PRO A 9 -19.67 -9.00 -6.29
C PRO A 9 -19.04 -7.62 -6.12
N ARG A 10 -18.32 -7.42 -5.00
CA ARG A 10 -17.63 -6.17 -4.72
C ARG A 10 -16.16 -6.29 -5.10
N GLY A 11 -15.61 -5.19 -5.63
CA GLY A 11 -14.22 -5.12 -6.02
C GLY A 11 -13.94 -5.73 -7.40
N PHE A 12 -12.70 -6.10 -7.62
CA PHE A 12 -12.22 -6.67 -8.87
C PHE A 12 -11.68 -8.09 -8.63
N PRO A 13 -11.65 -8.95 -9.67
CA PRO A 13 -11.01 -10.25 -9.57
C PRO A 13 -9.49 -10.08 -9.38
N VAL A 14 -8.84 -11.09 -8.81
CA VAL A 14 -7.38 -11.09 -8.56
C VAL A 14 -6.59 -10.79 -9.83
N SER A 15 -7.04 -11.35 -10.99
CA SER A 15 -6.40 -11.11 -12.29
C SER A 15 -6.32 -9.63 -12.69
N GLU A 16 -7.27 -8.79 -12.26
CA GLU A 16 -7.19 -7.36 -12.51
C GLU A 16 -6.05 -6.71 -11.71
N PHE A 17 -5.90 -7.09 -10.44
CA PHE A 17 -4.80 -6.60 -9.62
C PHE A 17 -3.43 -7.09 -10.11
N GLU A 18 -3.34 -8.33 -10.56
CA GLU A 18 -2.14 -8.87 -11.21
C GLU A 18 -1.76 -8.09 -12.46
N ASN A 19 -2.74 -7.74 -13.30
CA ASN A 19 -2.53 -6.92 -14.50
C ASN A 19 -2.05 -5.50 -14.16
N ARG A 20 -2.62 -4.89 -13.11
CA ARG A 20 -2.17 -3.57 -12.63
C ARG A 20 -0.73 -3.62 -12.13
N LEU A 21 -0.40 -4.65 -11.36
CA LEU A 21 0.96 -4.88 -10.87
C LEU A 21 1.94 -5.06 -12.02
N ALA A 22 1.63 -5.92 -12.98
CA ALA A 22 2.50 -6.18 -14.13
C ALA A 22 2.79 -4.90 -14.95
N ARG A 23 1.76 -4.07 -15.19
CA ARG A 23 1.94 -2.78 -15.88
C ARG A 23 2.82 -1.83 -15.08
N ALA A 24 2.60 -1.72 -13.76
CA ALA A 24 3.42 -0.88 -12.90
C ALA A 24 4.88 -1.34 -12.89
N GLN A 25 5.13 -2.63 -12.75
CA GLN A 25 6.49 -3.19 -12.75
C GLN A 25 7.20 -3.00 -14.08
N ALA A 26 6.49 -3.08 -15.21
CA ALA A 26 7.06 -2.76 -16.52
C ALA A 26 7.48 -1.28 -16.62
N MET A 27 6.66 -0.37 -16.12
CA MET A 27 6.98 1.06 -16.07
C MET A 27 8.12 1.36 -15.09
N MET A 28 8.16 0.69 -13.94
CA MET A 28 9.25 0.79 -12.98
C MET A 28 10.58 0.36 -13.59
N ALA A 29 10.60 -0.73 -14.35
CA ALA A 29 11.78 -1.21 -15.04
C ALA A 29 12.29 -0.17 -16.06
N GLN A 30 11.40 0.47 -16.82
CA GLN A 30 11.76 1.55 -17.76
C GLN A 30 12.32 2.79 -17.05
N ALA A 31 11.79 3.11 -15.85
CA ALA A 31 12.22 4.24 -15.04
C ALA A 31 13.43 3.94 -14.14
N GLY A 32 13.89 2.69 -14.10
CA GLY A 32 14.99 2.25 -13.23
C GLY A 32 14.63 2.30 -11.75
N LEU A 33 13.36 2.04 -11.39
CA LEU A 33 12.88 2.00 -10.01
C LEU A 33 12.91 0.58 -9.47
N ASP A 34 13.31 0.42 -8.22
CA ASP A 34 13.35 -0.85 -7.51
C ASP A 34 12.08 -1.13 -6.70
N ALA A 35 11.42 -0.07 -6.23
CA ALA A 35 10.15 -0.15 -5.52
C ALA A 35 9.33 1.13 -5.74
N LEU A 36 8.02 1.06 -5.47
CA LEU A 36 7.15 2.21 -5.25
C LEU A 36 6.72 2.23 -3.80
N LEU A 37 6.68 3.41 -3.20
CA LEU A 37 6.05 3.65 -1.91
C LEU A 37 4.74 4.40 -2.12
N LEU A 38 3.65 3.82 -1.66
CA LEU A 38 2.30 4.33 -1.79
C LEU A 38 1.71 4.53 -0.41
N CYS A 39 1.08 5.67 -0.16
CA CYS A 39 0.53 5.99 1.17
C CYS A 39 -0.80 6.74 1.13
N SER A 40 -1.36 6.99 -0.05
CA SER A 40 -2.68 7.61 -0.17
C SER A 40 -3.75 6.56 -0.56
N GLU A 41 -5.01 6.88 -0.25
CA GLU A 41 -6.12 5.96 -0.51
C GLU A 41 -6.23 5.50 -1.96
N PRO A 42 -6.16 6.39 -2.96
CA PRO A 42 -6.31 5.98 -4.36
C PRO A 42 -5.28 4.94 -4.79
N GLU A 43 -4.01 5.16 -4.49
CA GLU A 43 -2.93 4.26 -4.88
C GLU A 43 -3.00 2.92 -4.12
N VAL A 44 -3.18 2.97 -2.80
CA VAL A 44 -3.31 1.75 -1.99
C VAL A 44 -4.49 0.92 -2.46
N ARG A 45 -5.64 1.55 -2.68
CA ARG A 45 -6.84 0.89 -3.17
C ARG A 45 -6.66 0.31 -4.58
N TYR A 46 -5.95 1.03 -5.45
CA TYR A 46 -5.66 0.59 -6.82
C TYR A 46 -4.91 -0.74 -6.87
N PHE A 47 -3.89 -0.90 -6.02
CA PHE A 47 -3.05 -2.09 -6.01
C PHE A 47 -3.56 -3.22 -5.11
N THR A 48 -4.39 -2.92 -4.11
CA THR A 48 -4.78 -3.91 -3.10
C THR A 48 -6.27 -4.20 -3.06
N GLY A 49 -7.11 -3.25 -3.46
CA GLY A 49 -8.56 -3.29 -3.22
C GLY A 49 -8.95 -2.94 -1.78
N PHE A 50 -7.98 -2.63 -0.92
CA PHE A 50 -8.22 -2.29 0.48
C PHE A 50 -9.01 -0.99 0.63
N LEU A 51 -10.09 -1.05 1.41
CA LEU A 51 -10.92 0.11 1.71
C LEU A 51 -11.24 0.13 3.19
N THR A 52 -11.01 1.26 3.83
CA THR A 52 -11.30 1.48 5.24
C THR A 52 -11.76 2.92 5.48
N GLN A 53 -12.57 3.12 6.52
CA GLN A 53 -12.94 4.46 6.99
C GLN A 53 -11.76 5.21 7.64
N PHE A 54 -10.72 4.52 8.02
CA PHE A 54 -9.53 5.13 8.62
C PHE A 54 -8.74 6.04 7.67
N TRP A 55 -9.04 6.03 6.37
CA TRP A 55 -8.53 7.05 5.45
C TRP A 55 -8.96 8.47 5.82
N GLN A 56 -10.05 8.61 6.55
CA GLN A 56 -10.52 9.90 7.05
C GLN A 56 -9.72 10.39 8.27
N SER A 57 -8.96 9.52 8.94
CA SER A 57 -8.05 9.91 10.02
C SER A 57 -6.83 10.60 9.44
N PRO A 58 -6.47 11.83 9.88
CA PRO A 58 -5.31 12.55 9.35
C PRO A 58 -3.97 12.00 9.84
N THR A 59 -3.96 11.16 10.87
CA THR A 59 -2.76 10.86 11.64
C THR A 59 -2.21 9.46 11.45
N ARG A 60 -2.95 8.52 10.86
CA ARG A 60 -2.48 7.13 10.71
C ARG A 60 -2.00 6.87 9.31
N PRO A 61 -0.71 6.58 9.13
CA PRO A 61 -0.20 6.18 7.84
C PRO A 61 -0.64 4.76 7.49
N TRP A 62 -0.80 4.52 6.21
CA TRP A 62 -1.07 3.22 5.61
C TRP A 62 -0.13 3.09 4.42
N PHE A 63 0.84 2.22 4.52
CA PHE A 63 1.86 2.09 3.50
C PHE A 63 1.64 0.83 2.67
N VAL A 64 1.84 0.94 1.37
CA VAL A 64 1.98 -0.20 0.47
C VAL A 64 3.25 -0.01 -0.34
N ILE A 65 4.09 -1.03 -0.35
CA ILE A 65 5.30 -1.07 -1.15
C ILE A 65 5.04 -1.99 -2.34
N VAL A 66 5.33 -1.52 -3.54
CA VAL A 66 5.28 -2.34 -4.76
C VAL A 66 6.72 -2.63 -5.18
N PRO A 67 7.25 -3.84 -4.92
CA PRO A 67 8.58 -4.24 -5.36
C PRO A 67 8.62 -4.47 -6.86
N LYS A 68 9.79 -4.34 -7.49
CA LYS A 68 9.96 -4.56 -8.93
C LYS A 68 9.70 -5.99 -9.42
N GLY A 69 9.70 -6.99 -8.54
CA GLY A 69 9.59 -8.39 -8.95
C GLY A 69 8.74 -9.27 -8.02
N ALA A 70 7.95 -8.68 -7.12
CA ALA A 70 7.11 -9.41 -6.18
C ALA A 70 5.74 -8.75 -6.03
N LYS A 71 4.81 -9.43 -5.34
CA LYS A 71 3.52 -8.87 -4.94
C LYS A 71 3.69 -7.64 -4.05
N PRO A 72 2.70 -6.73 -4.00
CA PRO A 72 2.72 -5.62 -3.06
C PRO A 72 2.79 -6.11 -1.61
N ILE A 73 3.49 -5.35 -0.78
CA ILE A 73 3.63 -5.58 0.66
C ILE A 73 2.86 -4.47 1.37
N ALA A 74 1.97 -4.85 2.27
CA ALA A 74 1.27 -3.89 3.11
C ALA A 74 2.03 -3.70 4.43
N VAL A 75 2.33 -2.44 4.78
CA VAL A 75 2.93 -2.05 6.07
C VAL A 75 1.93 -1.11 6.73
N ILE A 76 1.15 -1.62 7.67
CA ILE A 76 -0.07 -0.98 8.14
C ILE A 76 -0.25 -1.12 9.66
N PRO A 77 -1.05 -0.25 10.31
CA PRO A 77 -1.46 -0.47 11.69
C PRO A 77 -2.17 -1.83 11.85
N GLU A 78 -1.92 -2.52 12.96
CA GLU A 78 -2.47 -3.85 13.24
C GLU A 78 -4.01 -3.89 13.14
N ILE A 79 -4.69 -2.80 13.44
CA ILE A 79 -6.14 -2.67 13.32
C ILE A 79 -6.64 -2.94 11.88
N GLY A 80 -5.79 -2.77 10.88
CA GLY A 80 -6.13 -3.00 9.47
C GLY A 80 -5.85 -4.42 8.98
N ALA A 81 -5.15 -5.25 9.77
CA ALA A 81 -4.65 -6.55 9.33
C ALA A 81 -5.76 -7.49 8.85
N ALA A 82 -6.84 -7.61 9.62
CA ALA A 82 -7.96 -8.49 9.28
C ALA A 82 -8.67 -8.06 7.97
N CYS A 83 -8.77 -6.76 7.72
CA CYS A 83 -9.38 -6.23 6.51
C CYS A 83 -8.44 -6.39 5.30
N MET A 84 -7.16 -6.07 5.45
CA MET A 84 -6.15 -6.27 4.41
C MET A 84 -6.01 -7.75 4.05
N GLY A 85 -6.09 -8.66 5.02
CA GLY A 85 -6.04 -10.10 4.80
C GLY A 85 -7.23 -10.69 4.02
N ARG A 86 -8.26 -9.89 3.74
CA ARG A 86 -9.35 -10.25 2.81
C ARG A 86 -9.11 -9.81 1.38
N THR A 87 -8.01 -9.13 1.13
CA THR A 87 -7.56 -8.76 -0.22
C THR A 87 -6.67 -9.87 -0.80
N TRP A 88 -6.08 -9.62 -1.94
CA TRP A 88 -5.15 -10.56 -2.57
C TRP A 88 -3.70 -10.44 -2.07
N ILE A 89 -3.46 -9.56 -1.07
CA ILE A 89 -2.14 -9.30 -0.49
C ILE A 89 -1.78 -10.39 0.51
N ASP A 90 -0.61 -10.99 0.36
CA ASP A 90 -0.13 -12.06 1.23
C ASP A 90 0.84 -11.56 2.32
N ASP A 91 1.73 -10.60 2.00
CA ASP A 91 2.68 -10.03 2.95
C ASP A 91 2.08 -8.78 3.61
N ILE A 92 1.64 -8.95 4.84
CA ILE A 92 1.02 -7.90 5.65
C ILE A 92 1.85 -7.75 6.92
N ARG A 93 2.55 -6.64 7.04
CA ARG A 93 3.40 -6.29 8.18
C ARG A 93 2.69 -5.22 9.00
N THR A 94 2.67 -5.41 10.31
CA THR A 94 1.88 -4.53 11.18
C THR A 94 2.68 -4.02 12.36
N TRP A 95 2.29 -2.86 12.85
CA TRP A 95 2.75 -2.33 14.12
C TRP A 95 1.57 -2.02 15.03
N ALA A 96 1.82 -2.01 16.35
CA ALA A 96 0.84 -1.58 17.34
C ALA A 96 0.65 -0.06 17.25
N SER A 97 -0.55 0.39 16.89
CA SER A 97 -0.88 1.81 16.74
C SER A 97 -1.97 2.22 17.76
N PRO A 98 -1.89 3.42 18.32
CA PRO A 98 -0.92 4.49 18.01
C PRO A 98 0.44 4.27 18.69
N ASP A 99 1.50 4.57 17.97
CA ASP A 99 2.84 4.72 18.54
C ASP A 99 3.29 6.16 18.31
N MET A 100 3.44 6.91 19.41
CA MET A 100 3.74 8.34 19.34
C MET A 100 5.19 8.66 18.96
N GLN A 101 6.07 7.65 18.93
CA GLN A 101 7.47 7.81 18.61
C GLN A 101 7.84 7.24 17.25
N ASP A 102 7.17 6.16 16.86
CA ASP A 102 7.47 5.46 15.59
C ASP A 102 6.20 4.81 15.02
N ASP A 103 5.30 5.59 14.49
CA ASP A 103 4.02 5.11 13.95
C ASP A 103 4.21 4.33 12.62
N GLY A 104 5.04 3.28 12.68
CA GLY A 104 5.31 2.35 11.58
C GLY A 104 6.49 2.70 10.68
N VAL A 105 7.21 3.78 10.96
CA VAL A 105 8.30 4.27 10.10
C VAL A 105 9.50 3.33 10.10
N SER A 106 9.92 2.81 11.26
CA SER A 106 11.00 1.82 11.32
C SER A 106 10.69 0.56 10.54
N LEU A 107 9.46 0.03 10.68
CA LEU A 107 9.01 -1.14 9.94
C LEU A 107 8.96 -0.88 8.43
N LEU A 108 8.50 0.32 8.03
CA LEU A 108 8.54 0.75 6.63
C LEU A 108 9.96 0.79 6.09
N ALA A 109 10.88 1.41 6.84
CA ALA A 109 12.29 1.51 6.44
C ALA A 109 12.97 0.13 6.34
N GLU A 110 12.70 -0.78 7.26
CA GLU A 110 13.14 -2.18 7.18
C GLU A 110 12.63 -2.86 5.91
N THR A 111 11.32 -2.77 5.66
CA THR A 111 10.70 -3.38 4.49
C THR A 111 11.26 -2.82 3.19
N LEU A 112 11.48 -1.52 3.10
CA LEU A 112 12.11 -0.90 1.93
C LEU A 112 13.55 -1.40 1.72
N ARG A 113 14.34 -1.54 2.80
CA ARG A 113 15.71 -2.08 2.70
C ARG A 113 15.76 -3.53 2.22
N GLU A 114 14.75 -4.32 2.53
CA GLU A 114 14.66 -5.72 2.06
C GLU A 114 14.41 -5.80 0.55
N VAL A 115 13.57 -4.92 0.01
CA VAL A 115 13.12 -4.99 -1.39
C VAL A 115 13.92 -4.10 -2.34
N THR A 116 14.75 -3.21 -1.81
CA THR A 116 15.60 -2.33 -2.62
C THR A 116 17.07 -2.64 -2.37
N PRO A 117 17.91 -2.76 -3.42
CA PRO A 117 19.35 -2.91 -3.25
C PRO A 117 19.96 -1.63 -2.64
N ARG A 118 21.16 -1.74 -2.09
CA ARG A 118 21.88 -0.57 -1.58
C ARG A 118 22.08 0.45 -2.69
N GLY A 119 21.62 1.68 -2.47
CA GLY A 119 21.61 2.73 -3.50
C GLY A 119 20.48 2.59 -4.52
N GLY A 120 19.52 1.70 -4.27
CA GLY A 120 18.34 1.54 -5.11
C GLY A 120 17.41 2.75 -5.07
N LYS A 121 16.48 2.80 -6.02
CA LYS A 121 15.57 3.93 -6.21
C LYS A 121 14.15 3.53 -5.85
N VAL A 122 13.54 4.31 -4.95
CA VAL A 122 12.12 4.20 -4.58
C VAL A 122 11.35 5.34 -5.26
N GLY A 123 10.31 4.97 -6.00
CA GLY A 123 9.41 5.94 -6.63
C GLY A 123 8.26 6.33 -5.68
N LEU A 124 7.85 7.58 -5.76
CA LEU A 124 6.72 8.15 -5.05
C LEU A 124 5.77 8.82 -6.05
N PRO A 125 4.45 8.82 -5.81
CA PRO A 125 3.54 9.70 -6.55
C PRO A 125 3.88 11.17 -6.26
N MET A 126 4.33 11.91 -7.28
CA MET A 126 4.78 13.30 -7.15
C MET A 126 4.08 14.24 -8.15
N GLY A 127 3.07 13.75 -8.86
CA GLY A 127 2.32 14.54 -9.83
C GLY A 127 1.27 15.46 -9.20
N HIS A 128 0.50 16.13 -10.05
CA HIS A 128 -0.64 16.92 -9.60
C HIS A 128 -1.65 16.06 -8.85
N GLU A 129 -2.30 16.62 -7.84
CA GLU A 129 -3.34 15.99 -7.01
C GLU A 129 -2.84 14.78 -6.19
N THR A 130 -1.52 14.57 -6.13
CA THR A 130 -0.91 13.59 -5.23
C THR A 130 -0.43 14.25 -3.95
N HIS A 131 -0.34 13.46 -2.88
CA HIS A 131 0.20 13.92 -1.60
C HIS A 131 0.89 12.77 -0.87
N LEU A 132 1.86 13.10 -0.05
CA LEU A 132 2.50 12.18 0.86
C LEU A 132 1.71 12.16 2.17
N ARG A 133 1.14 11.00 2.53
CA ARG A 133 0.35 10.83 3.74
C ARG A 133 1.20 10.22 4.86
N MET A 134 2.20 10.96 5.28
CA MET A 134 3.05 10.68 6.44
C MET A 134 3.64 11.99 6.95
N PRO A 135 4.12 12.06 8.21
CA PRO A 135 4.83 13.23 8.68
C PRO A 135 6.06 13.52 7.82
N LEU A 136 6.28 14.79 7.49
CA LEU A 136 7.40 15.17 6.61
C LEU A 136 8.77 14.81 7.23
N ALA A 137 8.90 14.93 8.55
CA ALA A 137 10.13 14.56 9.26
C ALA A 137 10.47 13.05 9.16
N ASP A 138 9.46 12.21 8.95
CA ASP A 138 9.67 10.76 8.80
C ASP A 138 10.06 10.37 7.36
N TYR A 139 9.89 11.31 6.44
CA TYR A 139 10.26 11.12 5.04
C TYR A 139 11.75 11.42 4.77
N GLU A 140 12.36 12.33 5.53
CA GLU A 140 13.77 12.72 5.40
C GLU A 140 14.72 11.63 5.94
#